data_5c99102c428bb67dea957e67267ce69f
#
_entry.id   5c99102c428bb67dea957e67267ce69f
#
_cell.length_a   1.000
_cell.length_b   1.000
_cell.length_c   1.000
_cell.angle_alpha   90.00
_cell.angle_beta   90.00
_cell.angle_gamma   90.00
#
_symmetry.space_group_name_H-M   'P 1'
#
loop_
_entity.id
_entity.type
_entity.pdbx_description
1 polymer ?
#
loop_
_entity_poly.entity_id
_entity_poly.type
_entity_poly.pdbx_seq_one_letter_code
_entity_poly.pdbx_strand_id
1 'polypeptide(L)'
;MTTIIFVTGTNTDVGKTVTTASAIAATHHQAPHLRIGLIKPAQTGEPPIPASDLGSYHHGDHGDVAVVRQLLGAPHHDSAQHDVQPLRVWEGARYPEPLAPDMAARRAQQSLLTAAQFAEIIVSAAREVDVLFVEGAGGLLVGLGEEADGSPTTLIEIAQEVRAYAGMSVSFLLVSQPDLGMLNQCALTWRELNRAGLTMCGIVFG
;
A
#
# COMPACT_ATOMS: atom_id res chain seq x y z
N MET A 1 14.53 12.78 -4.52
CA MET A 1 14.43 11.64 -3.59
C MET A 1 12.97 11.47 -3.25
N THR A 2 12.37 10.32 -3.58
CA THR A 2 10.96 10.06 -3.32
C THR A 2 10.79 9.40 -1.95
N THR A 3 9.86 9.91 -1.15
CA THR A 3 9.49 9.30 0.13
C THR A 3 8.41 8.25 -0.10
N ILE A 4 8.65 7.01 0.32
CA ILE A 4 7.71 5.90 0.22
C ILE A 4 7.30 5.46 1.63
N ILE A 5 6.02 5.53 1.92
CA ILE A 5 5.44 5.17 3.22
C ILE A 5 4.57 3.93 3.04
N PHE A 6 5.05 2.80 3.54
CA PHE A 6 4.27 1.57 3.61
C PHE A 6 3.30 1.65 4.80
N VAL A 7 2.00 1.54 4.52
CA VAL A 7 0.95 1.49 5.54
C VAL A 7 0.60 0.02 5.80
N THR A 8 0.94 -0.47 6.98
CA THR A 8 0.65 -1.84 7.41
C THR A 8 -0.25 -1.84 8.64
N GLY A 9 -0.96 -2.93 8.88
CA GLY A 9 -1.80 -3.09 10.06
C GLY A 9 -1.28 -4.15 11.02
N THR A 10 -1.79 -4.15 12.24
CA THR A 10 -1.67 -5.29 13.14
C THR A 10 -2.62 -6.42 12.74
N ASN A 11 -3.67 -6.10 11.97
CA ASN A 11 -4.69 -7.04 11.49
C ASN A 11 -5.43 -6.46 10.27
N THR A 12 -6.42 -7.21 9.75
CA THR A 12 -7.43 -6.71 8.83
C THR A 12 -8.41 -5.79 9.58
N ASP A 13 -9.03 -4.84 8.88
CA ASP A 13 -10.05 -3.90 9.40
C ASP A 13 -9.62 -3.01 10.60
N VAL A 14 -8.31 -2.82 10.78
CA VAL A 14 -7.76 -1.92 11.81
C VAL A 14 -7.75 -0.44 11.41
N GLY A 15 -8.33 -0.08 10.26
CA GLY A 15 -8.44 1.30 9.80
C GLY A 15 -7.30 1.76 8.88
N LYS A 16 -6.57 0.85 8.20
CA LYS A 16 -5.49 1.23 7.27
C LYS A 16 -5.94 2.25 6.23
N THR A 17 -7.04 2.00 5.55
CA THR A 17 -7.56 2.83 4.46
C THR A 17 -7.94 4.24 4.95
N VAL A 18 -8.57 4.34 6.14
CA VAL A 18 -8.89 5.63 6.77
C VAL A 18 -7.60 6.36 7.19
N THR A 19 -6.64 5.64 7.76
CA THR A 19 -5.33 6.19 8.12
C THR A 19 -4.56 6.67 6.90
N THR A 20 -4.57 5.90 5.81
CA THR A 20 -3.95 6.28 4.52
C THR A 20 -4.55 7.57 4.01
N ALA A 21 -5.90 7.68 3.95
CA ALA A 21 -6.58 8.89 3.54
C ALA A 21 -6.21 10.09 4.43
N SER A 22 -6.20 9.91 5.75
CA SER A 22 -5.85 10.95 6.72
C SER A 22 -4.40 11.42 6.57
N ALA A 23 -3.46 10.49 6.36
CA ALA A 23 -2.05 10.79 6.14
C ALA A 23 -1.83 11.56 4.82
N ILE A 24 -2.53 11.17 3.75
CA ILE A 24 -2.53 11.89 2.47
C ILE A 24 -3.06 13.31 2.67
N ALA A 25 -4.22 13.47 3.32
CA ALA A 25 -4.81 14.78 3.59
C ALA A 25 -3.88 15.67 4.42
N ALA A 26 -3.26 15.14 5.47
CA ALA A 26 -2.31 15.85 6.31
C ALA A 26 -1.05 16.28 5.53
N THR A 27 -0.50 15.38 4.70
CA THR A 27 0.65 15.68 3.84
C THR A 27 0.31 16.81 2.86
N HIS A 28 -0.86 16.72 2.25
CA HIS A 28 -1.36 17.72 1.30
C HIS A 28 -1.57 19.10 1.95
N HIS A 29 -2.15 19.10 3.16
CA HIS A 29 -2.35 20.35 3.93
C HIS A 29 -1.02 20.99 4.33
N GLN A 30 -0.03 20.22 4.73
CA GLN A 30 1.27 20.72 5.17
C GLN A 30 2.19 21.11 4.00
N ALA A 31 2.08 20.43 2.87
CA ALA A 31 2.94 20.61 1.71
C ALA A 31 2.14 20.48 0.39
N PRO A 32 1.26 21.46 0.07
CA PRO A 32 0.33 21.36 -1.07
C PRO A 32 1.04 21.32 -2.44
N HIS A 33 2.32 21.66 -2.49
CA HIS A 33 3.14 21.62 -3.71
C HIS A 33 3.65 20.20 -4.05
N LEU A 34 3.58 19.25 -3.10
CA LEU A 34 4.06 17.89 -3.34
C LEU A 34 3.04 17.09 -4.17
N ARG A 35 3.57 16.33 -5.11
CA ARG A 35 2.81 15.31 -5.85
C ARG A 35 2.69 14.08 -4.96
N ILE A 36 1.46 13.70 -4.65
CA ILE A 36 1.18 12.57 -3.77
C ILE A 36 0.56 11.45 -4.57
N GLY A 37 0.98 10.22 -4.29
CA GLY A 37 0.43 9.01 -4.87
C GLY A 37 0.02 7.98 -3.83
N LEU A 38 -0.87 7.10 -4.23
CA LEU A 38 -1.31 5.92 -3.49
C LEU A 38 -1.20 4.70 -4.40
N ILE A 39 -0.61 3.63 -3.89
CA ILE A 39 -0.65 2.33 -4.53
C ILE A 39 -1.13 1.26 -3.57
N LYS A 40 -2.02 0.39 -4.07
CA LYS A 40 -2.42 -0.88 -3.45
C LYS A 40 -1.71 -2.01 -4.18
N PRO A 41 -0.64 -2.62 -3.64
CA PRO A 41 0.10 -3.68 -4.33
C PRO A 41 -0.75 -4.90 -4.67
N ALA A 42 -1.65 -5.28 -3.75
CA ALA A 42 -2.62 -6.34 -3.97
C ALA A 42 -3.96 -5.98 -3.33
N GLN A 43 -5.02 -6.00 -4.13
CA GLN A 43 -6.41 -5.80 -3.72
C GLN A 43 -7.15 -7.14 -3.79
N THR A 44 -7.94 -7.46 -2.78
CA THR A 44 -8.79 -8.66 -2.73
C THR A 44 -10.26 -8.30 -2.56
N GLY A 45 -11.16 -9.22 -2.95
CA GLY A 45 -12.60 -8.97 -2.91
C GLY A 45 -13.12 -8.14 -4.09
N GLU A 46 -12.34 -7.97 -5.15
CA GLU A 46 -12.64 -7.16 -6.32
C GLU A 46 -12.40 -7.92 -7.63
N PRO A 47 -13.12 -7.60 -8.72
CA PRO A 47 -12.86 -8.24 -10.01
C PRO A 47 -11.39 -8.10 -10.45
N PRO A 48 -10.80 -9.12 -11.09
CA PRO A 48 -9.40 -9.10 -11.48
C PRO A 48 -9.10 -8.02 -12.52
N ILE A 49 -7.89 -7.46 -12.46
CA ILE A 49 -7.35 -6.55 -13.47
C ILE A 49 -6.68 -7.40 -14.57
N PRO A 50 -6.90 -7.07 -15.86
CA PRO A 50 -6.12 -7.69 -16.95
C PRO A 50 -4.62 -7.54 -16.71
N ALA A 51 -3.83 -8.57 -17.05
CA ALA A 51 -2.38 -8.54 -16.86
C ALA A 51 -1.68 -7.37 -17.58
N SER A 52 -2.25 -6.90 -18.70
CA SER A 52 -1.79 -5.71 -19.41
C SER A 52 -1.87 -4.41 -18.61
N ASP A 53 -2.72 -4.37 -17.60
CA ASP A 53 -3.05 -3.16 -16.85
C ASP A 53 -2.43 -3.14 -15.44
N LEU A 54 -1.70 -4.19 -15.07
CA LEU A 54 -0.98 -4.26 -13.78
C LEU A 54 0.01 -3.10 -13.67
N GLY A 55 -0.07 -2.38 -12.57
CA GLY A 55 0.78 -1.22 -12.32
C GLY A 55 0.46 0.01 -13.16
N SER A 56 -0.61 -0.02 -13.96
CA SER A 56 -1.10 1.15 -14.68
C SER A 56 -1.84 2.11 -13.75
N TYR A 57 -1.93 3.37 -14.17
CA TYR A 57 -2.76 4.33 -13.48
C TYR A 57 -4.25 3.94 -13.59
N HIS A 58 -4.89 3.72 -12.46
CA HIS A 58 -6.33 3.45 -12.36
C HIS A 58 -7.06 4.63 -11.75
N HIS A 59 -8.28 4.89 -12.19
CA HIS A 59 -9.10 5.97 -11.64
C HIS A 59 -9.65 5.65 -10.24
N GLY A 60 -9.37 4.47 -9.70
CA GLY A 60 -9.74 4.09 -8.35
C GLY A 60 -11.24 4.00 -8.13
N ASP A 61 -11.95 3.29 -9.01
CA ASP A 61 -13.40 3.17 -8.94
C ASP A 61 -13.87 2.06 -7.99
N HIS A 62 -12.95 1.22 -7.51
CA HIS A 62 -13.23 0.07 -6.66
C HIS A 62 -12.16 -0.11 -5.57
N GLY A 63 -12.49 -0.90 -4.54
CA GLY A 63 -11.59 -1.31 -3.48
C GLY A 63 -11.11 -0.17 -2.57
N ASP A 64 -10.01 -0.41 -1.86
CA ASP A 64 -9.48 0.52 -0.86
C ASP A 64 -9.06 1.87 -1.47
N VAL A 65 -8.57 1.86 -2.70
CA VAL A 65 -8.18 3.08 -3.42
C VAL A 65 -9.38 4.00 -3.66
N ALA A 66 -10.54 3.43 -4.04
CA ALA A 66 -11.78 4.18 -4.22
C ALA A 66 -12.26 4.79 -2.90
N VAL A 67 -12.18 4.03 -1.81
CA VAL A 67 -12.54 4.51 -0.47
C VAL A 67 -11.64 5.68 -0.06
N VAL A 68 -10.32 5.60 -0.26
CA VAL A 68 -9.40 6.72 0.02
C VAL A 68 -9.81 7.97 -0.78
N ARG A 69 -10.07 7.84 -2.08
CA ARG A 69 -10.51 8.96 -2.91
C ARG A 69 -11.81 9.58 -2.41
N GLN A 70 -12.77 8.76 -2.04
CA GLN A 70 -14.04 9.22 -1.49
C GLN A 70 -13.84 9.99 -0.17
N LEU A 71 -13.02 9.47 0.74
CA LEU A 71 -12.70 10.13 2.02
C LEU A 71 -12.01 11.48 1.83
N LEU A 72 -11.20 11.61 0.77
CA LEU A 72 -10.53 12.87 0.43
C LEU A 72 -11.45 13.88 -0.28
N GLY A 73 -12.71 13.53 -0.54
CA GLY A 73 -13.65 14.38 -1.28
C GLY A 73 -13.21 14.65 -2.73
N ALA A 74 -12.34 13.78 -3.28
CA ALA A 74 -11.89 13.92 -4.65
C ALA A 74 -13.06 13.65 -5.60
N PRO A 75 -13.48 14.62 -6.44
CA PRO A 75 -14.58 14.41 -7.35
C PRO A 75 -14.23 13.37 -8.41
N HIS A 76 -15.21 12.61 -8.82
CA HIS A 76 -15.14 11.82 -10.04
C HIS A 76 -14.83 12.76 -11.21
N HIS A 77 -13.65 12.68 -11.73
CA HIS A 77 -13.11 13.09 -13.03
C HIS A 77 -13.29 14.51 -13.61
N ASP A 78 -14.06 15.47 -13.09
CA ASP A 78 -14.30 16.71 -13.87
C ASP A 78 -14.56 17.98 -13.06
N SER A 79 -13.79 18.27 -12.04
CA SER A 79 -13.83 19.62 -11.45
C SER A 79 -12.47 20.28 -11.49
N ALA A 80 -12.28 21.08 -12.51
CA ALA A 80 -11.17 22.03 -12.66
C ALA A 80 -11.29 23.19 -11.65
N GLN A 81 -11.41 22.86 -10.36
CA GLN A 81 -11.41 23.87 -9.30
C GLN A 81 -10.53 23.36 -8.16
N HIS A 82 -9.41 24.01 -8.03
CA HIS A 82 -8.47 24.23 -6.93
C HIS A 82 -7.02 23.89 -7.28
N ASP A 83 -6.10 24.73 -6.80
CA ASP A 83 -4.64 24.64 -6.89
C ASP A 83 -3.99 23.39 -6.23
N VAL A 84 -4.77 22.34 -6.07
CA VAL A 84 -4.40 21.10 -5.40
C VAL A 84 -4.07 20.03 -6.43
N GLN A 85 -2.84 19.53 -6.40
CA GLN A 85 -2.42 18.44 -7.28
C GLN A 85 -3.32 17.20 -7.08
N PRO A 86 -3.90 16.62 -8.14
CA PRO A 86 -4.78 15.45 -7.99
C PRO A 86 -3.99 14.26 -7.45
N LEU A 87 -4.61 13.50 -6.52
CA LEU A 87 -4.05 12.24 -6.05
C LEU A 87 -3.90 11.26 -7.22
N ARG A 88 -2.67 10.78 -7.43
CA ARG A 88 -2.40 9.70 -8.38
C ARG A 88 -2.56 8.35 -7.70
N VAL A 89 -3.19 7.39 -8.38
CA VAL A 89 -3.49 6.08 -7.80
C VAL A 89 -3.09 4.96 -8.72
N TRP A 90 -2.60 3.86 -8.14
CA TRP A 90 -2.22 2.63 -8.83
C TRP A 90 -2.70 1.41 -8.05
N GLU A 91 -2.86 0.32 -8.76
CA GLU A 91 -3.06 -1.01 -8.19
C GLU A 91 -2.09 -1.99 -8.86
N GLY A 92 -1.55 -2.92 -8.08
CA GLY A 92 -0.67 -3.96 -8.59
C GLY A 92 -1.49 -5.15 -9.10
N ALA A 93 -1.94 -6.01 -8.20
CA ALA A 93 -2.76 -7.17 -8.51
C ALA A 93 -4.16 -7.05 -7.89
N ARG A 94 -5.15 -7.68 -8.53
CA ARG A 94 -6.54 -7.69 -8.01
C ARG A 94 -7.11 -9.10 -8.08
N TYR A 95 -7.69 -9.56 -6.97
CA TYR A 95 -8.22 -10.91 -6.84
C TYR A 95 -9.68 -10.89 -6.38
N PRO A 96 -10.54 -11.77 -6.91
CA PRO A 96 -11.99 -11.70 -6.69
C PRO A 96 -12.43 -12.11 -5.29
N GLU A 97 -11.70 -12.99 -4.61
CA GLU A 97 -12.11 -13.48 -3.30
C GLU A 97 -11.51 -12.64 -2.16
N PRO A 98 -12.27 -12.37 -1.08
CA PRO A 98 -11.81 -11.61 0.09
C PRO A 98 -10.96 -12.48 1.03
N LEU A 99 -9.83 -12.94 0.55
CA LEU A 99 -8.85 -13.76 1.26
C LEU A 99 -7.51 -13.02 1.35
N ALA A 100 -6.52 -13.64 2.04
CA ALA A 100 -5.14 -13.19 1.91
C ALA A 100 -4.73 -13.21 0.42
N PRO A 101 -4.01 -12.21 -0.09
CA PRO A 101 -3.77 -12.07 -1.54
C PRO A 101 -3.17 -13.30 -2.21
N ASP A 102 -2.19 -13.97 -1.58
CA ASP A 102 -1.59 -15.19 -2.09
C ASP A 102 -2.61 -16.34 -2.18
N MET A 103 -3.49 -16.47 -1.18
CA MET A 103 -4.57 -17.46 -1.20
C MET A 103 -5.63 -17.13 -2.26
N ALA A 104 -6.00 -15.86 -2.39
CA ALA A 104 -6.98 -15.41 -3.38
C ALA A 104 -6.46 -15.65 -4.81
N ALA A 105 -5.17 -15.36 -5.07
CA ALA A 105 -4.51 -15.62 -6.34
C ALA A 105 -4.51 -17.12 -6.69
N ARG A 106 -4.14 -17.99 -5.74
CA ARG A 106 -4.13 -19.44 -5.94
C ARG A 106 -5.52 -19.98 -6.26
N ARG A 107 -6.56 -19.52 -5.54
CA ARG A 107 -7.95 -19.91 -5.82
C ARG A 107 -8.45 -19.42 -7.17
N ALA A 108 -8.06 -18.23 -7.57
CA ALA A 108 -8.36 -17.67 -8.88
C ALA A 108 -7.49 -18.24 -10.01
N GLN A 109 -6.54 -19.15 -9.71
CA GLN A 109 -5.56 -19.70 -10.66
C GLN A 109 -4.77 -18.61 -11.40
N GLN A 110 -4.48 -17.52 -10.70
CA GLN A 110 -3.67 -16.42 -11.20
C GLN A 110 -2.21 -16.53 -10.72
N SER A 111 -1.30 -16.01 -11.53
CA SER A 111 0.13 -15.98 -11.17
C SER A 111 0.36 -15.08 -9.96
N LEU A 112 1.18 -15.57 -9.04
CA LEU A 112 1.68 -14.81 -7.91
C LEU A 112 2.87 -13.95 -8.34
N LEU A 113 2.92 -12.72 -7.85
CA LEU A 113 4.05 -11.82 -8.10
C LEU A 113 5.13 -12.03 -7.04
N THR A 114 6.39 -11.89 -7.45
CA THR A 114 7.55 -11.86 -6.54
C THR A 114 7.73 -10.47 -5.93
N ALA A 115 8.55 -10.36 -4.89
CA ALA A 115 8.94 -9.07 -4.28
C ALA A 115 9.55 -8.11 -5.32
N ALA A 116 10.40 -8.63 -6.19
CA ALA A 116 11.02 -7.84 -7.25
C ALA A 116 9.98 -7.26 -8.23
N GLN A 117 8.99 -8.05 -8.64
CA GLN A 117 7.92 -7.60 -9.53
C GLN A 117 7.03 -6.54 -8.86
N PHE A 118 6.67 -6.72 -7.58
CA PHE A 118 5.97 -5.67 -6.82
C PHE A 118 6.81 -4.40 -6.69
N ALA A 119 8.11 -4.54 -6.43
CA ALA A 119 9.02 -3.41 -6.31
C ALA A 119 9.12 -2.61 -7.62
N GLU A 120 9.19 -3.26 -8.77
CA GLU A 120 9.19 -2.59 -10.08
C GLU A 120 7.94 -1.73 -10.28
N ILE A 121 6.75 -2.25 -9.94
CA ILE A 121 5.48 -1.53 -10.02
C ILE A 121 5.50 -0.31 -9.07
N ILE A 122 5.91 -0.51 -7.81
CA ILE A 122 5.98 0.55 -6.79
C ILE A 122 6.99 1.62 -7.19
N VAL A 123 8.18 1.24 -7.64
CA VAL A 123 9.23 2.18 -8.06
C VAL A 123 8.81 2.97 -9.30
N SER A 124 8.11 2.32 -10.24
CA SER A 124 7.54 3.03 -11.41
C SER A 124 6.58 4.13 -10.97
N ALA A 125 5.64 3.82 -10.08
CA ALA A 125 4.71 4.80 -9.50
C ALA A 125 5.46 5.90 -8.71
N ALA A 126 6.46 5.52 -7.91
CA ALA A 126 7.24 6.44 -7.09
C ALA A 126 8.02 7.48 -7.89
N ARG A 127 8.40 7.18 -9.12
CA ARG A 127 9.10 8.14 -10.02
C ARG A 127 8.20 9.29 -10.49
N GLU A 128 6.89 9.12 -10.39
CA GLU A 128 5.91 10.11 -10.83
C GLU A 128 5.46 11.08 -9.74
N VAL A 129 5.85 10.81 -8.48
CA VAL A 129 5.39 11.55 -7.30
C VAL A 129 6.55 11.90 -6.37
N ASP A 130 6.29 12.76 -5.40
CA ASP A 130 7.26 13.15 -4.37
C ASP A 130 7.07 12.33 -3.09
N VAL A 131 5.81 11.94 -2.80
CA VAL A 131 5.43 11.05 -1.70
C VAL A 131 4.51 9.96 -2.24
N LEU A 132 4.83 8.69 -2.00
CA LEU A 132 4.01 7.53 -2.36
C LEU A 132 3.59 6.77 -1.10
N PHE A 133 2.29 6.63 -0.90
CA PHE A 133 1.74 5.73 0.09
C PHE A 133 1.51 4.35 -0.53
N VAL A 134 2.01 3.31 0.14
CA VAL A 134 1.87 1.91 -0.29
C VAL A 134 1.00 1.20 0.75
N GLU A 135 -0.27 1.00 0.46
CA GLU A 135 -1.19 0.37 1.40
C GLU A 135 -1.17 -1.16 1.28
N GLY A 136 -0.73 -1.83 2.33
CA GLY A 136 -0.70 -3.29 2.42
C GLY A 136 -2.09 -3.92 2.63
N ALA A 137 -2.16 -5.24 2.55
CA ALA A 137 -3.32 -6.05 2.88
C ALA A 137 -3.08 -6.77 4.22
N GLY A 138 -3.99 -6.60 5.18
CA GLY A 138 -3.85 -7.22 6.51
C GLY A 138 -2.64 -6.71 7.30
N GLY A 139 -1.89 -7.64 7.89
CA GLY A 139 -0.68 -7.37 8.69
C GLY A 139 0.62 -7.43 7.90
N LEU A 140 1.74 -7.13 8.58
CA LEU A 140 3.08 -7.02 7.99
C LEU A 140 3.53 -8.28 7.24
N LEU A 141 3.22 -9.46 7.78
CA LEU A 141 3.67 -10.76 7.26
C LEU A 141 2.60 -11.51 6.45
N VAL A 142 1.53 -10.83 6.04
CA VAL A 142 0.54 -11.43 5.14
C VAL A 142 1.17 -11.65 3.77
N GLY A 143 0.99 -12.84 3.20
CA GLY A 143 1.46 -13.18 1.86
C GLY A 143 0.72 -12.39 0.78
N LEU A 144 1.45 -11.56 0.05
CA LEU A 144 0.93 -10.83 -1.11
C LEU A 144 1.23 -11.58 -2.41
N GLY A 145 2.32 -12.33 -2.41
CA GLY A 145 2.82 -13.08 -3.55
C GLY A 145 3.67 -14.27 -3.11
N GLU A 146 4.54 -14.76 -4.00
CA GLU A 146 5.39 -15.92 -3.76
C GLU A 146 6.71 -15.80 -4.52
N GLU A 147 7.81 -16.16 -3.86
CA GLU A 147 9.13 -16.26 -4.47
C GLU A 147 9.30 -17.57 -5.24
N ALA A 148 10.36 -17.64 -6.05
CA ALA A 148 10.64 -18.82 -6.88
C ALA A 148 10.89 -20.12 -6.06
N ASP A 149 11.29 -19.99 -4.80
CA ASP A 149 11.51 -21.11 -3.88
C ASP A 149 10.24 -21.52 -3.10
N GLY A 150 9.10 -20.86 -3.36
CA GLY A 150 7.83 -21.09 -2.70
C GLY A 150 7.65 -20.34 -1.38
N SER A 151 8.60 -19.52 -0.96
CA SER A 151 8.43 -18.67 0.21
C SER A 151 7.44 -17.53 -0.05
N PRO A 152 6.68 -17.09 0.96
CA PRO A 152 5.73 -16.00 0.77
C PRO A 152 6.45 -14.66 0.56
N THR A 153 5.98 -13.89 -0.40
CA THR A 153 6.33 -12.47 -0.55
C THR A 153 5.45 -11.64 0.37
N THR A 154 6.04 -10.94 1.32
CA THR A 154 5.35 -10.04 2.26
C THR A 154 5.73 -8.59 2.01
N LEU A 155 5.16 -7.65 2.78
CA LEU A 155 5.57 -6.24 2.70
C LEU A 155 7.05 -6.03 3.05
N ILE A 156 7.67 -6.94 3.81
CA ILE A 156 9.10 -6.84 4.16
C ILE A 156 9.97 -7.03 2.93
N GLU A 157 9.82 -8.14 2.22
CA GLU A 157 10.59 -8.45 1.03
C GLU A 157 10.39 -7.37 -0.04
N ILE A 158 9.14 -6.93 -0.26
CA ILE A 158 8.82 -5.85 -1.19
C ILE A 158 9.54 -4.55 -0.80
N ALA A 159 9.49 -4.15 0.47
CA ALA A 159 10.13 -2.92 0.93
C ALA A 159 11.66 -2.98 0.85
N GLN A 160 12.26 -4.14 1.08
CA GLN A 160 13.70 -4.36 0.91
C GLN A 160 14.13 -4.21 -0.54
N GLU A 161 13.38 -4.78 -1.48
CA GLU A 161 13.60 -4.60 -2.92
C GLU A 161 13.45 -3.13 -3.34
N VAL A 162 12.36 -2.46 -2.92
CA VAL A 162 12.15 -1.03 -3.22
C VAL A 162 13.31 -0.17 -2.70
N ARG A 163 13.79 -0.44 -1.48
CA ARG A 163 14.91 0.31 -0.87
C ARG A 163 16.22 0.17 -1.63
N ALA A 164 16.41 -0.92 -2.38
CA ALA A 164 17.61 -1.12 -3.18
C ALA A 164 17.70 -0.15 -4.38
N TYR A 165 16.59 0.45 -4.80
CA TYR A 165 16.61 1.43 -5.88
C TYR A 165 17.12 2.80 -5.40
N ALA A 166 18.00 3.41 -6.19
CA ALA A 166 18.57 4.71 -5.89
C ALA A 166 17.50 5.82 -5.82
N GLY A 167 17.61 6.68 -4.82
CA GLY A 167 16.70 7.82 -4.65
C GLY A 167 15.38 7.51 -3.93
N MET A 168 15.19 6.27 -3.44
CA MET A 168 14.03 5.87 -2.66
C MET A 168 14.32 5.95 -1.16
N SER A 169 13.39 6.54 -0.39
CA SER A 169 13.39 6.53 1.08
C SER A 169 12.18 5.75 1.56
N VAL A 170 12.39 4.66 2.28
CA VAL A 170 11.34 3.73 2.69
C VAL A 170 11.12 3.77 4.20
N SER A 171 9.87 3.92 4.63
CA SER A 171 9.46 3.81 6.03
C SER A 171 8.08 3.17 6.16
N PHE A 172 7.75 2.73 7.37
CA PHE A 172 6.49 2.07 7.69
C PHE A 172 5.64 2.91 8.65
N LEU A 173 4.35 3.03 8.34
CA LEU A 173 3.32 3.51 9.24
C LEU A 173 2.49 2.31 9.70
N LEU A 174 2.49 2.04 11.00
CA LEU A 174 1.72 0.94 11.60
C LEU A 174 0.35 1.44 12.04
N VAL A 175 -0.69 0.72 11.68
CA VAL A 175 -2.07 0.99 12.09
C VAL A 175 -2.56 -0.14 13.00
N SER A 176 -3.14 0.22 14.14
CA SER A 176 -3.67 -0.74 15.12
C SER A 176 -4.95 -0.21 15.77
N GLN A 177 -5.84 -1.11 16.15
CA GLN A 177 -6.97 -0.77 17.03
C GLN A 177 -6.53 -0.86 18.49
N PRO A 178 -7.09 -0.03 19.40
CA PRO A 178 -6.73 -0.01 20.82
C PRO A 178 -7.39 -1.14 21.60
N ASP A 179 -7.32 -2.38 21.08
CA ASP A 179 -7.93 -3.56 21.67
C ASP A 179 -6.97 -4.33 22.59
N LEU A 180 -7.53 -5.26 23.37
CA LEU A 180 -6.73 -6.16 24.20
C LEU A 180 -5.77 -7.00 23.34
N GLY A 181 -4.48 -6.96 23.67
CA GLY A 181 -3.41 -7.62 22.88
C GLY A 181 -2.70 -6.72 21.90
N MET A 182 -3.18 -5.50 21.63
CA MET A 182 -2.61 -4.54 20.70
C MET A 182 -1.12 -4.26 20.98
N LEU A 183 -0.73 -4.06 22.24
CA LEU A 183 0.67 -3.81 22.62
C LEU A 183 1.61 -4.93 22.17
N ASN A 184 1.16 -6.19 22.32
CA ASN A 184 1.93 -7.34 21.85
C ASN A 184 2.05 -7.36 20.32
N GLN A 185 0.96 -7.12 19.60
CA GLN A 185 0.97 -7.09 18.12
C GLN A 185 1.85 -5.96 17.59
N CYS A 186 1.76 -4.76 18.15
CA CYS A 186 2.62 -3.64 17.81
C CYS A 186 4.11 -3.94 18.08
N ALA A 187 4.41 -4.53 19.23
CA ALA A 187 5.79 -4.89 19.60
C ALA A 187 6.37 -5.95 18.68
N LEU A 188 5.59 -6.97 18.28
CA LEU A 188 6.00 -8.00 17.33
C LEU A 188 6.26 -7.40 15.95
N THR A 189 5.35 -6.56 15.45
CA THR A 189 5.49 -5.88 14.16
C THR A 189 6.74 -4.98 14.15
N TRP A 190 6.94 -4.17 15.20
CA TRP A 190 8.10 -3.31 15.33
C TRP A 190 9.42 -4.11 15.38
N ARG A 191 9.45 -5.20 16.14
CA ARG A 191 10.64 -6.06 16.22
C ARG A 191 10.99 -6.67 14.87
N GLU A 192 9.98 -7.11 14.12
CA GLU A 192 10.20 -7.70 12.80
C GLU A 192 10.70 -6.67 11.79
N LEU A 193 10.15 -5.45 11.77
CA LEU A 193 10.67 -4.35 10.97
C LEU A 193 12.14 -4.05 11.30
N ASN A 194 12.47 -3.95 12.59
CA ASN A 194 13.86 -3.74 13.01
C ASN A 194 14.79 -4.87 12.59
N ARG A 195 14.35 -6.13 12.71
CA ARG A 195 15.12 -7.30 12.28
C ARG A 195 15.40 -7.25 10.77
N ALA A 196 14.43 -6.78 9.98
CA ALA A 196 14.58 -6.57 8.54
C ALA A 196 15.39 -5.31 8.17
N GLY A 197 15.83 -4.51 9.15
CA GLY A 197 16.54 -3.24 8.93
C GLY A 197 15.65 -2.15 8.34
N LEU A 198 14.32 -2.24 8.54
CA LEU A 198 13.34 -1.28 8.06
C LEU A 198 12.90 -0.32 9.18
N THR A 199 12.62 0.93 8.82
CA THR A 199 12.28 1.99 9.77
C THR A 199 10.76 2.14 9.88
N MET A 200 10.26 2.27 11.11
CA MET A 200 8.90 2.67 11.38
C MET A 200 8.85 4.17 11.70
N CYS A 201 8.05 4.93 10.96
CA CYS A 201 7.90 6.38 11.14
C CYS A 201 6.81 6.76 12.16
N GLY A 202 5.89 5.84 12.46
CA GLY A 202 4.83 6.09 13.43
C GLY A 202 3.89 4.91 13.65
N ILE A 203 3.05 5.06 14.67
CA ILE A 203 1.92 4.16 14.95
C ILE A 203 0.66 5.02 15.04
N VAL A 204 -0.41 4.59 14.38
CA VAL A 204 -1.74 5.21 14.45
C VAL A 204 -2.71 4.22 15.09
N PHE A 205 -3.49 4.70 16.03
CA PHE A 205 -4.58 3.95 16.66
C PHE A 205 -5.90 4.46 16.08
N GLY A 206 -6.63 3.55 15.41
CA GLY A 206 -7.92 3.80 14.77
C GLY A 206 -9.13 3.41 15.62
#